data_4f27e3f22982a186527738f6c23923b6
#
_entry.id   4f27e3f22982a186527738f6c23923b6
#
_cell.length_a   1.000
_cell.length_b   1.000
_cell.length_c   1.000
_cell.angle_alpha   90.00
_cell.angle_beta   90.00
_cell.angle_gamma   90.00
#
_symmetry.space_group_name_H-M   'P 1'
#
loop_
_entity.id
_entity.type
_entity.pdbx_description
1 polymer ?
#
loop_
_entity_poly.entity_id
_entity_poly.type
_entity_poly.pdbx_seq_one_letter_code
_entity_poly.pdbx_strand_id
1 'polypeptide(L)'
;MNRQKIIGRGAVLSLLCLWPLRVIAAESQLRLEVDNIEWHGGRRVAYDVFDAGDYAQTVYFKVRLTGAPVPFFVAFGGVGAADSHRRAAQGGESLGFEIYDSVTRWTALRDLPAATASEVLSGAFVAGEVVKELTCVVRVPPGQVRPPGIYRCPIKITLYQGTRNTFVEMDATTVVFTIRVDPVAEMSLGEPGSPFDGKAKDHRLDFGELKKGQAKGLDLQLRSNAGYHVTMESGNGGVLKSADPLNPAAISYTLQINGAAVTLGRSGQTVLSRGRRLTDLNGDRHELLVIIGQIGNAPAGAYEDNLTLTVVSDN
;
A
#
# COMPACT_ATOMS: atom_id res chain seq x y z
N MET A 1 -102.96 -19.54 -57.44
CA MET A 1 -101.80 -20.31 -56.96
C MET A 1 -100.65 -19.36 -56.67
N ASN A 2 -100.59 -18.91 -55.42
CA ASN A 2 -99.56 -17.91 -54.97
C ASN A 2 -98.47 -18.64 -54.25
N ARG A 3 -97.22 -18.43 -54.70
CA ARG A 3 -96.01 -18.81 -53.95
C ARG A 3 -95.42 -17.57 -53.34
N GLN A 4 -95.45 -17.45 -52.03
CA GLN A 4 -94.71 -16.48 -51.26
C GLN A 4 -93.25 -16.92 -51.11
N LYS A 5 -92.30 -16.02 -51.42
CA LYS A 5 -90.88 -16.16 -51.14
C LYS A 5 -90.59 -15.55 -49.77
N ILE A 6 -90.03 -16.35 -48.87
CA ILE A 6 -89.52 -15.90 -47.59
C ILE A 6 -88.01 -15.56 -47.79
N ILE A 7 -87.65 -14.32 -47.49
CA ILE A 7 -86.27 -13.84 -47.51
C ILE A 7 -85.81 -13.96 -46.08
N GLY A 8 -84.84 -14.91 -45.84
CA GLY A 8 -84.19 -15.03 -44.57
C GLY A 8 -82.98 -14.00 -44.45
N ARG A 9 -83.05 -13.14 -43.44
CA ARG A 9 -81.93 -12.28 -43.05
C ARG A 9 -80.93 -13.10 -42.24
N GLY A 10 -79.71 -13.36 -42.79
CA GLY A 10 -78.62 -13.92 -42.07
C GLY A 10 -77.92 -12.86 -41.21
N ALA A 11 -77.88 -13.03 -39.90
CA ALA A 11 -77.12 -12.24 -39.01
C ALA A 11 -75.66 -12.76 -39.03
N VAL A 12 -74.74 -11.92 -39.47
CA VAL A 12 -73.26 -12.19 -39.39
C VAL A 12 -72.79 -11.83 -37.98
N LEU A 13 -72.51 -12.84 -37.18
CA LEU A 13 -71.88 -12.69 -35.85
C LEU A 13 -70.38 -12.54 -36.04
N SER A 14 -69.83 -11.32 -35.94
CA SER A 14 -68.39 -11.05 -35.93
C SER A 14 -67.84 -11.43 -34.58
N LEU A 15 -67.13 -12.56 -34.50
CA LEU A 15 -66.39 -12.99 -33.33
C LEU A 15 -65.09 -12.17 -33.29
N LEU A 16 -65.03 -11.10 -32.48
CA LEU A 16 -63.76 -10.40 -32.13
C LEU A 16 -62.94 -11.30 -31.21
N CYS A 17 -61.97 -12.01 -31.76
CA CYS A 17 -60.90 -12.67 -30.98
C CYS A 17 -60.06 -11.61 -30.34
N LEU A 18 -60.28 -11.27 -29.06
CA LEU A 18 -59.38 -10.57 -28.18
C LEU A 18 -58.20 -11.51 -27.85
N TRP A 19 -57.15 -11.43 -28.67
CA TRP A 19 -55.88 -12.00 -28.25
C TRP A 19 -55.34 -11.19 -27.06
N PRO A 20 -55.05 -11.83 -25.92
CA PRO A 20 -54.38 -11.11 -24.83
C PRO A 20 -53.02 -10.68 -25.38
N LEU A 21 -52.81 -9.36 -25.48
CA LEU A 21 -51.45 -8.81 -25.62
C LEU A 21 -50.65 -9.29 -24.40
N ARG A 22 -49.90 -10.38 -24.58
CA ARG A 22 -48.82 -10.70 -23.64
C ARG A 22 -47.80 -9.59 -23.78
N VAL A 23 -47.82 -8.62 -22.87
CA VAL A 23 -46.73 -7.73 -22.64
C VAL A 23 -45.60 -8.65 -22.15
N ILE A 24 -44.69 -9.04 -23.04
CA ILE A 24 -43.44 -9.68 -22.67
C ILE A 24 -42.69 -8.57 -21.93
N ALA A 25 -42.74 -8.61 -20.60
CA ALA A 25 -41.89 -7.76 -19.79
C ALA A 25 -40.46 -8.02 -20.25
N ALA A 26 -39.79 -6.99 -20.73
CA ALA A 26 -38.39 -7.10 -21.12
C ALA A 26 -37.62 -7.63 -19.91
N GLU A 27 -36.97 -8.75 -20.10
CA GLU A 27 -36.15 -9.38 -19.04
C GLU A 27 -35.09 -8.38 -18.60
N SER A 28 -35.01 -8.13 -17.30
CA SER A 28 -34.03 -7.19 -16.77
C SER A 28 -32.63 -7.76 -16.94
N GLN A 29 -31.76 -6.99 -17.55
CA GLN A 29 -30.34 -7.35 -17.70
C GLN A 29 -29.48 -6.39 -16.88
N LEU A 30 -28.60 -6.96 -16.05
CA LEU A 30 -27.62 -6.23 -15.29
C LEU A 30 -26.22 -6.52 -15.82
N ARG A 31 -25.39 -5.47 -15.91
CA ARG A 31 -24.00 -5.57 -16.30
C ARG A 31 -23.11 -4.81 -15.34
N LEU A 32 -21.91 -5.37 -15.10
CA LEU A 32 -20.88 -4.81 -14.24
C LEU A 32 -19.81 -4.13 -15.10
N GLU A 33 -19.47 -2.89 -14.76
CA GLU A 33 -18.37 -2.14 -15.37
C GLU A 33 -17.36 -1.79 -14.26
N VAL A 34 -16.19 -2.39 -14.32
CA VAL A 34 -15.10 -2.16 -13.39
C VAL A 34 -13.76 -2.34 -14.09
N ASP A 35 -12.82 -1.44 -13.81
CA ASP A 35 -11.45 -1.51 -14.30
C ASP A 35 -10.54 -2.26 -13.31
N ASN A 36 -9.34 -2.61 -13.75
CA ASN A 36 -8.31 -3.10 -12.85
C ASN A 36 -8.00 -2.08 -11.77
N ILE A 37 -7.77 -2.58 -10.56
CA ILE A 37 -7.54 -1.74 -9.40
C ILE A 37 -6.03 -1.60 -9.20
N GLU A 38 -5.51 -0.40 -9.44
CA GLU A 38 -4.15 -0.04 -9.11
C GLU A 38 -4.12 0.68 -7.75
N TRP A 39 -3.19 0.27 -6.90
CA TRP A 39 -3.00 0.94 -5.63
C TRP A 39 -2.28 2.27 -5.83
N HIS A 40 -2.97 3.35 -5.47
CA HIS A 40 -2.44 4.72 -5.51
C HIS A 40 -2.34 5.32 -4.08
N GLY A 41 -2.04 4.51 -3.10
CA GLY A 41 -2.10 4.75 -1.66
C GLY A 41 -1.80 6.18 -1.21
N GLY A 42 -2.82 6.98 -0.98
CA GLY A 42 -2.73 8.32 -0.42
C GLY A 42 -1.84 9.28 -1.22
N ARG A 43 -0.76 9.78 -0.61
CA ARG A 43 0.17 10.73 -1.25
C ARG A 43 1.29 10.05 -2.05
N ARG A 44 1.39 8.73 -2.05
CA ARG A 44 2.46 7.95 -2.70
C ARG A 44 1.86 6.92 -3.65
N VAL A 45 2.50 6.73 -4.79
CA VAL A 45 2.10 5.75 -5.81
C VAL A 45 2.43 4.31 -5.37
N ALA A 46 3.27 4.12 -4.35
CA ALA A 46 3.70 2.83 -3.84
C ALA A 46 3.33 2.65 -2.37
N TYR A 47 3.18 1.40 -1.94
CA TYR A 47 3.03 1.03 -0.54
C TYR A 47 4.36 1.23 0.18
N ASP A 48 4.37 2.04 1.23
CA ASP A 48 5.54 2.25 2.08
C ASP A 48 5.51 1.24 3.22
N VAL A 49 6.47 0.33 3.22
CA VAL A 49 6.55 -0.79 4.16
C VAL A 49 6.87 -0.38 5.60
N PHE A 50 7.41 0.82 5.79
CA PHE A 50 7.80 1.36 7.10
C PHE A 50 6.86 2.46 7.61
N ASP A 51 5.92 2.92 6.80
CA ASP A 51 4.92 3.87 7.25
C ASP A 51 3.91 3.17 8.17
N ALA A 52 3.67 3.77 9.33
CA ALA A 52 2.69 3.29 10.30
C ALA A 52 1.26 3.75 9.97
N GLY A 53 1.09 4.57 8.92
CA GLY A 53 -0.20 5.08 8.50
C GLY A 53 -1.13 4.00 7.98
N ASP A 54 -2.41 4.25 8.07
CA ASP A 54 -3.45 3.37 7.56
C ASP A 54 -3.77 3.75 6.11
N TYR A 55 -3.51 2.84 5.18
CA TYR A 55 -3.71 3.09 3.76
C TYR A 55 -5.02 2.51 3.28
N ALA A 56 -5.95 3.39 2.93
CA ALA A 56 -7.23 3.03 2.35
C ALA A 56 -7.44 3.79 1.04
N GLN A 57 -7.93 3.10 0.02
CA GLN A 57 -8.25 3.65 -1.29
C GLN A 57 -9.69 3.33 -1.65
N THR A 58 -10.46 4.36 -2.02
CA THR A 58 -11.81 4.18 -2.57
C THR A 58 -11.72 3.76 -4.02
N VAL A 59 -12.44 2.70 -4.35
CA VAL A 59 -12.58 2.16 -5.71
C VAL A 59 -14.01 2.40 -6.19
N TYR A 60 -14.15 2.86 -7.42
CA TYR A 60 -15.42 3.18 -8.07
C TYR A 60 -15.70 2.17 -9.16
N PHE A 61 -16.95 1.75 -9.27
CA PHE A 61 -17.41 0.90 -10.36
C PHE A 61 -18.91 1.13 -10.60
N LYS A 62 -19.45 0.58 -11.70
CA LYS A 62 -20.82 0.85 -12.14
C LYS A 62 -21.57 -0.43 -12.38
N VAL A 63 -22.86 -0.40 -12.06
CA VAL A 63 -23.83 -1.41 -12.49
C VAL A 63 -24.78 -0.74 -13.46
N ARG A 64 -24.96 -1.35 -14.65
CA ARG A 64 -25.92 -0.91 -15.66
C ARG A 64 -27.14 -1.81 -15.69
N LEU A 65 -28.29 -1.20 -15.88
CA LEU A 65 -29.57 -1.88 -16.03
C LEU A 65 -30.14 -1.64 -17.43
N THR A 66 -30.63 -2.71 -18.07
CA THR A 66 -31.54 -2.66 -19.21
C THR A 66 -32.80 -3.42 -18.84
N GLY A 67 -33.98 -2.79 -18.96
CA GLY A 67 -35.24 -3.38 -18.59
C GLY A 67 -35.90 -2.77 -17.36
N ALA A 68 -36.66 -3.55 -16.60
CA ALA A 68 -37.40 -3.09 -15.44
C ALA A 68 -36.48 -2.91 -14.20
N PRO A 69 -36.77 -1.94 -13.30
CA PRO A 69 -36.02 -1.78 -12.05
C PRO A 69 -36.02 -3.05 -11.19
N VAL A 70 -34.86 -3.43 -10.70
CA VAL A 70 -34.66 -4.64 -9.89
C VAL A 70 -33.67 -4.38 -8.78
N PRO A 71 -33.77 -5.08 -7.63
CA PRO A 71 -32.71 -5.11 -6.63
C PRO A 71 -31.55 -5.94 -7.14
N PHE A 72 -30.35 -5.61 -6.64
CA PHE A 72 -29.13 -6.34 -6.96
C PHE A 72 -28.15 -6.29 -5.80
N PHE A 73 -27.13 -7.16 -5.85
CA PHE A 73 -25.96 -7.05 -4.99
C PHE A 73 -24.70 -7.52 -5.71
N VAL A 74 -23.54 -7.07 -5.21
CA VAL A 74 -22.22 -7.41 -5.73
C VAL A 74 -21.41 -8.10 -4.63
N ALA A 75 -20.84 -9.27 -4.96
CA ALA A 75 -19.99 -10.03 -4.09
C ALA A 75 -18.55 -10.02 -4.60
N PHE A 76 -17.57 -10.15 -3.67
CA PHE A 76 -16.14 -10.05 -3.95
C PHE A 76 -15.44 -11.32 -3.51
N GLY A 77 -14.92 -12.10 -4.47
CA GLY A 77 -14.20 -13.34 -4.25
C GLY A 77 -12.71 -13.25 -4.53
N GLY A 78 -11.96 -14.23 -4.02
CA GLY A 78 -10.61 -14.51 -4.49
C GLY A 78 -10.65 -15.56 -5.60
N VAL A 79 -9.75 -15.50 -6.56
CA VAL A 79 -9.60 -16.57 -7.55
C VAL A 79 -8.76 -17.68 -6.90
N GLY A 80 -9.41 -18.78 -6.48
CA GLY A 80 -8.75 -20.02 -6.13
C GLY A 80 -8.56 -20.38 -4.66
N ALA A 81 -9.07 -19.64 -3.67
CA ALA A 81 -8.99 -20.05 -2.28
C ALA A 81 -10.16 -19.53 -1.42
N ALA A 82 -10.65 -20.40 -0.53
CA ALA A 82 -11.61 -20.09 0.53
C ALA A 82 -10.99 -19.24 1.67
N ASP A 83 -9.90 -18.54 1.42
CA ASP A 83 -9.17 -17.81 2.46
C ASP A 83 -9.88 -16.49 2.77
N SER A 84 -10.14 -16.26 4.06
CA SER A 84 -10.78 -15.05 4.57
C SER A 84 -9.92 -13.78 4.39
N HIS A 85 -8.66 -13.95 4.02
CA HIS A 85 -7.69 -12.87 3.84
C HIS A 85 -7.17 -12.83 2.41
N ARG A 86 -7.33 -11.69 1.75
CA ARG A 86 -6.81 -11.48 0.40
C ARG A 86 -5.32 -11.22 0.43
N ARG A 87 -4.59 -11.82 -0.52
CA ARG A 87 -3.14 -11.68 -0.63
C ARG A 87 -2.74 -11.36 -2.07
N ALA A 88 -2.11 -10.23 -2.25
CA ALA A 88 -1.40 -9.93 -3.48
C ALA A 88 -0.03 -10.59 -3.44
N ALA A 89 0.35 -11.31 -4.49
CA ALA A 89 1.54 -12.15 -4.49
C ALA A 89 2.57 -11.69 -5.55
N GLN A 90 3.85 -11.93 -5.22
CA GLN A 90 5.00 -11.79 -6.11
C GLN A 90 6.10 -12.74 -5.69
N GLY A 91 6.58 -13.61 -6.60
CA GLY A 91 7.79 -14.42 -6.41
C GLY A 91 7.85 -15.25 -5.11
N GLY A 92 6.71 -15.74 -4.59
CA GLY A 92 6.62 -16.46 -3.32
C GLY A 92 6.33 -15.58 -2.10
N GLU A 93 6.47 -14.27 -2.22
CA GLU A 93 6.09 -13.30 -1.19
C GLU A 93 4.63 -12.86 -1.36
N SER A 94 4.00 -12.45 -0.26
CA SER A 94 2.62 -11.98 -0.30
C SER A 94 2.37 -10.79 0.60
N LEU A 95 1.50 -9.90 0.16
CA LEU A 95 1.06 -8.70 0.86
C LEU A 95 -0.44 -8.79 1.11
N GLY A 96 -0.84 -8.75 2.38
CA GLY A 96 -2.24 -8.85 2.78
C GLY A 96 -2.98 -7.54 2.54
N PHE A 97 -4.24 -7.65 2.10
CA PHE A 97 -5.16 -6.52 1.97
C PHE A 97 -6.60 -6.99 2.19
N GLU A 98 -7.51 -6.04 2.34
CA GLU A 98 -8.93 -6.35 2.48
C GLU A 98 -9.78 -5.33 1.72
N ILE A 99 -10.98 -5.74 1.31
CA ILE A 99 -11.96 -4.90 0.64
C ILE A 99 -13.14 -4.68 1.59
N TYR A 100 -13.51 -3.42 1.82
CA TYR A 100 -14.56 -3.01 2.73
C TYR A 100 -15.67 -2.25 2.00
N ASP A 101 -16.84 -2.23 2.59
CA ASP A 101 -18.00 -1.50 2.07
C ASP A 101 -17.81 0.03 2.15
N SER A 102 -17.16 0.53 3.18
CA SER A 102 -16.93 1.96 3.39
C SER A 102 -15.83 2.22 4.43
N VAL A 103 -15.32 3.46 4.47
CA VAL A 103 -14.38 3.93 5.50
C VAL A 103 -15.01 4.15 6.88
N THR A 104 -16.34 4.11 6.99
CA THR A 104 -17.04 4.34 8.25
C THR A 104 -17.45 3.06 8.94
N ARG A 105 -17.82 2.02 8.18
CA ARG A 105 -18.32 0.76 8.74
C ARG A 105 -17.28 -0.35 8.78
N TRP A 106 -16.34 -0.34 7.84
CA TRP A 106 -15.28 -1.35 7.72
C TRP A 106 -15.81 -2.80 7.71
N THR A 107 -16.97 -3.01 7.06
CA THR A 107 -17.50 -4.35 6.87
C THR A 107 -16.78 -5.00 5.69
N ALA A 108 -16.07 -6.08 5.93
CA ALA A 108 -15.31 -6.77 4.89
C ALA A 108 -16.26 -7.41 3.87
N LEU A 109 -16.06 -7.11 2.60
CA LEU A 109 -16.84 -7.69 1.51
C LEU A 109 -16.35 -9.09 1.17
N ARG A 110 -17.28 -10.03 0.98
CA ARG A 110 -17.00 -11.47 0.82
C ARG A 110 -17.68 -12.03 -0.44
N ASP A 111 -17.31 -13.28 -0.77
CA ASP A 111 -17.93 -14.05 -1.84
C ASP A 111 -19.02 -15.00 -1.31
N LEU A 112 -19.89 -15.43 -2.22
CA LEU A 112 -20.84 -16.50 -1.92
C LEU A 112 -20.15 -17.88 -1.93
N PRO A 113 -20.69 -18.85 -1.16
CA PRO A 113 -21.89 -18.79 -0.33
C PRO A 113 -21.67 -18.22 1.08
N ALA A 114 -20.43 -17.95 1.50
CA ALA A 114 -20.09 -17.61 2.88
C ALA A 114 -20.57 -16.20 3.30
N ALA A 115 -20.69 -15.25 2.37
CA ALA A 115 -21.06 -13.87 2.67
C ALA A 115 -22.45 -13.74 3.32
N THR A 116 -22.56 -12.93 4.35
CA THR A 116 -23.82 -12.45 4.91
C THR A 116 -24.41 -11.29 4.09
N ALA A 117 -25.61 -10.83 4.41
CA ALA A 117 -26.22 -9.70 3.71
C ALA A 117 -25.46 -8.37 3.89
N SER A 118 -24.73 -8.21 4.99
CA SER A 118 -23.88 -7.03 5.24
C SER A 118 -22.49 -7.11 4.55
N GLU A 119 -22.07 -8.29 4.13
CA GLU A 119 -20.76 -8.54 3.50
C GLU A 119 -20.81 -8.51 1.98
N VAL A 120 -21.90 -7.99 1.40
CA VAL A 120 -22.08 -7.73 -0.03
C VAL A 120 -22.51 -6.28 -0.23
N LEU A 121 -22.18 -5.69 -1.38
CA LEU A 121 -22.70 -4.36 -1.74
C LEU A 121 -24.07 -4.48 -2.37
N SER A 122 -25.11 -4.11 -1.64
CA SER A 122 -26.49 -4.17 -2.11
C SER A 122 -26.98 -2.84 -2.68
N GLY A 123 -27.81 -2.90 -3.72
CA GLY A 123 -28.46 -1.76 -4.33
C GLY A 123 -29.79 -2.12 -4.96
N ALA A 124 -30.53 -1.10 -5.35
CA ALA A 124 -31.74 -1.25 -6.14
C ALA A 124 -31.84 -0.12 -7.15
N PHE A 125 -32.32 -0.43 -8.35
CA PHE A 125 -32.66 0.58 -9.33
C PHE A 125 -34.09 1.10 -9.08
N VAL A 126 -34.27 2.41 -9.27
CA VAL A 126 -35.60 3.04 -9.29
C VAL A 126 -36.04 3.33 -10.73
N ALA A 127 -37.32 3.64 -10.93
CA ALA A 127 -37.84 3.93 -12.26
C ALA A 127 -37.04 5.07 -12.94
N GLY A 128 -36.56 4.82 -14.16
CA GLY A 128 -35.79 5.76 -14.95
C GLY A 128 -34.27 5.74 -14.67
N GLU A 129 -33.81 5.05 -13.65
CA GLU A 129 -32.38 4.87 -13.37
C GLU A 129 -31.82 3.69 -14.19
N VAL A 130 -30.76 3.90 -14.95
CA VAL A 130 -30.12 2.90 -15.82
C VAL A 130 -28.66 2.63 -15.46
N VAL A 131 -28.07 3.46 -14.59
CA VAL A 131 -26.69 3.32 -14.10
C VAL A 131 -26.67 3.62 -12.62
N LYS A 132 -26.00 2.75 -11.85
CA LYS A 132 -25.71 2.99 -10.43
C LYS A 132 -24.22 2.93 -10.18
N GLU A 133 -23.69 4.00 -9.63
CA GLU A 133 -22.30 4.04 -9.17
C GLU A 133 -22.21 3.43 -7.77
N LEU A 134 -21.22 2.57 -7.60
CA LEU A 134 -20.91 1.91 -6.35
C LEU A 134 -19.46 2.20 -5.96
N THR A 135 -19.20 2.14 -4.67
CA THR A 135 -17.86 2.30 -4.12
C THR A 135 -17.55 1.17 -3.16
N CYS A 136 -16.29 0.77 -3.13
CA CYS A 136 -15.73 -0.03 -2.06
C CYS A 136 -14.39 0.58 -1.63
N VAL A 137 -13.85 0.11 -0.52
CA VAL A 137 -12.57 0.60 0.01
C VAL A 137 -11.60 -0.55 0.11
N VAL A 138 -10.47 -0.43 -0.56
CA VAL A 138 -9.36 -1.36 -0.42
C VAL A 138 -8.42 -0.82 0.63
N ARG A 139 -8.06 -1.65 1.61
CA ARG A 139 -7.14 -1.30 2.69
C ARG A 139 -5.98 -2.28 2.71
N VAL A 140 -4.75 -1.74 2.72
CA VAL A 140 -3.53 -2.49 2.96
C VAL A 140 -3.05 -2.14 4.37
N PRO A 141 -3.04 -3.08 5.34
CA PRO A 141 -2.57 -2.82 6.69
C PRO A 141 -1.11 -2.38 6.70
N PRO A 142 -0.72 -1.44 7.59
CA PRO A 142 0.67 -1.01 7.73
C PRO A 142 1.56 -2.11 8.30
N GLY A 143 2.88 -1.90 8.26
CA GLY A 143 3.87 -2.76 8.91
C GLY A 143 4.16 -4.09 8.22
N GLN A 144 3.71 -4.27 6.99
CA GLN A 144 4.05 -5.46 6.22
C GLN A 144 5.35 -5.22 5.45
N VAL A 145 6.48 -5.52 6.08
CA VAL A 145 7.80 -5.40 5.41
C VAL A 145 7.91 -6.50 4.37
N ARG A 146 8.02 -6.08 3.10
CA ARG A 146 8.10 -6.96 1.93
C ARG A 146 9.17 -6.46 0.95
N PRO A 147 9.78 -7.37 0.19
CA PRO A 147 10.72 -6.99 -0.87
C PRO A 147 10.10 -6.04 -1.89
N PRO A 148 10.91 -5.21 -2.56
CA PRO A 148 10.42 -4.37 -3.65
C PRO A 148 9.82 -5.19 -4.78
N GLY A 149 8.79 -4.62 -5.42
CA GLY A 149 8.19 -5.25 -6.59
C GLY A 149 6.72 -4.94 -6.78
N ILE A 150 6.09 -5.70 -7.68
CA ILE A 150 4.68 -5.52 -8.06
C ILE A 150 3.89 -6.75 -7.62
N TYR A 151 3.11 -6.57 -6.58
CA TYR A 151 2.24 -7.59 -5.99
C TYR A 151 0.87 -7.56 -6.67
N ARG A 152 0.36 -8.72 -7.10
CA ARG A 152 -0.91 -8.84 -7.83
C ARG A 152 -1.82 -9.85 -7.18
N CYS A 153 -3.13 -9.54 -7.19
CA CYS A 153 -4.18 -10.46 -6.78
C CYS A 153 -5.35 -10.37 -7.76
N PRO A 154 -5.72 -11.45 -8.44
CA PRO A 154 -6.97 -11.49 -9.17
C PRO A 154 -8.14 -11.53 -8.19
N ILE A 155 -9.14 -10.67 -8.43
CA ILE A 155 -10.38 -10.58 -7.64
C ILE A 155 -11.54 -10.86 -8.57
N LYS A 156 -12.34 -11.88 -8.25
CA LYS A 156 -13.61 -12.12 -8.93
C LYS A 156 -14.67 -11.20 -8.31
N ILE A 157 -15.33 -10.40 -9.14
CA ILE A 157 -16.45 -9.56 -8.76
C ILE A 157 -17.67 -10.11 -9.48
N THR A 158 -18.70 -10.49 -8.71
CA THR A 158 -19.90 -11.13 -9.25
C THR A 158 -21.12 -10.29 -8.92
N LEU A 159 -21.93 -10.02 -9.94
CA LEU A 159 -23.18 -9.27 -9.86
C LEU A 159 -24.36 -10.22 -9.87
N TYR A 160 -25.23 -10.07 -8.89
CA TYR A 160 -26.45 -10.86 -8.75
C TYR A 160 -27.69 -9.97 -8.81
N GLN A 161 -28.71 -10.41 -9.51
CA GLN A 161 -30.05 -9.85 -9.45
C GLN A 161 -30.82 -10.47 -8.29
N GLY A 162 -31.51 -9.66 -7.49
CA GLY A 162 -32.29 -10.12 -6.35
C GLY A 162 -31.72 -9.69 -5.01
N THR A 163 -32.06 -10.45 -3.98
CA THR A 163 -31.58 -10.26 -2.60
C THR A 163 -30.71 -11.44 -2.20
N ARG A 164 -29.98 -11.34 -1.08
CA ARG A 164 -29.12 -12.43 -0.59
C ARG A 164 -29.85 -13.76 -0.39
N ASN A 165 -31.17 -13.75 -0.18
CA ASN A 165 -31.98 -14.96 0.02
C ASN A 165 -32.50 -15.58 -1.28
N THR A 166 -32.70 -14.75 -2.31
CA THR A 166 -33.24 -15.20 -3.62
C THR A 166 -32.53 -14.39 -4.70
N PHE A 167 -31.67 -15.02 -5.46
CA PHE A 167 -30.81 -14.34 -6.43
C PHE A 167 -30.48 -15.20 -7.64
N VAL A 168 -30.09 -14.54 -8.72
CA VAL A 168 -29.55 -15.14 -9.94
C VAL A 168 -28.27 -14.38 -10.30
N GLU A 169 -27.21 -15.10 -10.66
CA GLU A 169 -25.97 -14.50 -11.20
C GLU A 169 -26.26 -13.90 -12.57
N MET A 170 -25.91 -12.63 -12.75
CA MET A 170 -26.17 -11.88 -13.97
C MET A 170 -24.90 -11.60 -14.76
N ASP A 171 -23.80 -11.28 -14.05
CA ASP A 171 -22.52 -10.93 -14.66
C ASP A 171 -21.39 -11.20 -13.69
N ALA A 172 -20.22 -11.52 -14.21
CA ALA A 172 -19.02 -11.69 -13.39
C ALA A 172 -17.78 -11.26 -14.17
N THR A 173 -16.88 -10.59 -13.49
CA THR A 173 -15.58 -10.20 -14.05
C THR A 173 -14.47 -10.48 -13.09
N THR A 174 -13.27 -10.66 -13.61
CA THR A 174 -12.06 -10.74 -12.80
C THR A 174 -11.21 -9.51 -13.07
N VAL A 175 -10.96 -8.75 -12.03
CA VAL A 175 -10.05 -7.60 -12.06
C VAL A 175 -8.76 -7.94 -11.34
N VAL A 176 -7.64 -7.33 -11.74
CA VAL A 176 -6.37 -7.51 -11.07
C VAL A 176 -6.14 -6.34 -10.12
N PHE A 177 -6.06 -6.63 -8.82
CA PHE A 177 -5.57 -5.67 -7.84
C PHE A 177 -4.05 -5.70 -7.83
N THR A 178 -3.43 -4.52 -7.99
CA THR A 178 -1.99 -4.35 -8.11
C THR A 178 -1.47 -3.39 -7.04
N ILE A 179 -0.47 -3.82 -6.26
CA ILE A 179 0.21 -3.01 -5.26
C ILE A 179 1.69 -2.94 -5.65
N ARG A 180 2.22 -1.73 -5.79
CA ARG A 180 3.65 -1.50 -5.97
C ARG A 180 4.31 -1.28 -4.61
N VAL A 181 5.44 -1.94 -4.39
CA VAL A 181 6.35 -1.73 -3.26
C VAL A 181 7.68 -1.25 -3.82
N ASP A 182 8.10 -0.05 -3.44
CA ASP A 182 9.39 0.50 -3.86
C ASP A 182 10.51 0.07 -2.89
N PRO A 183 11.78 0.02 -3.36
CA PRO A 183 12.92 -0.16 -2.48
C PRO A 183 13.07 1.06 -1.56
N VAL A 184 13.17 0.80 -0.26
CA VAL A 184 13.29 1.84 0.78
C VAL A 184 14.43 1.48 1.71
N ALA A 185 15.27 2.47 2.03
CA ALA A 185 16.23 2.41 3.11
C ALA A 185 16.14 3.69 3.95
N GLU A 186 16.11 3.52 5.26
CA GLU A 186 16.00 4.61 6.22
C GLU A 186 17.05 4.44 7.33
N MET A 187 17.48 5.55 7.91
CA MET A 187 18.40 5.56 9.03
C MET A 187 17.90 6.45 10.16
N SER A 188 18.36 6.13 11.36
CA SER A 188 18.18 6.89 12.59
C SER A 188 19.51 6.93 13.35
N LEU A 189 19.81 8.09 13.93
CA LEU A 189 20.96 8.29 14.82
C LEU A 189 20.44 8.57 16.23
N GLY A 190 21.00 7.91 17.23
CA GLY A 190 20.53 8.11 18.60
C GLY A 190 21.52 7.65 19.67
N GLU A 191 21.20 7.93 20.92
CA GLU A 191 21.95 7.42 22.07
C GLU A 191 21.96 5.89 22.06
N PRO A 192 23.01 5.25 22.58
CA PRO A 192 23.08 3.80 22.68
C PRO A 192 21.82 3.20 23.34
N GLY A 193 21.15 2.28 22.65
CA GLY A 193 19.95 1.62 23.12
C GLY A 193 18.64 2.34 22.81
N SER A 194 18.63 3.51 22.18
CA SER A 194 17.40 4.20 21.77
C SER A 194 16.63 3.41 20.69
N PRO A 195 15.30 3.53 20.62
CA PRO A 195 14.53 2.95 19.53
C PRO A 195 14.76 3.72 18.22
N PHE A 196 14.40 3.08 17.08
CA PHE A 196 14.44 3.75 15.77
C PHE A 196 13.50 4.96 15.77
N ASP A 197 14.05 6.14 15.43
CA ASP A 197 13.29 7.36 15.19
C ASP A 197 13.61 7.91 13.79
N GLY A 198 12.69 7.77 12.84
CA GLY A 198 12.84 8.26 11.46
C GLY A 198 13.08 9.77 11.33
N LYS A 199 12.90 10.55 12.41
CA LYS A 199 13.18 11.99 12.46
C LYS A 199 14.58 12.31 12.97
N ALA A 200 15.21 11.40 13.71
CA ALA A 200 16.54 11.59 14.28
C ALA A 200 17.61 11.36 13.18
N LYS A 201 17.89 12.39 12.40
CA LYS A 201 18.83 12.37 11.26
C LYS A 201 20.19 13.03 11.57
N ASP A 202 20.28 13.74 12.66
CA ASP A 202 21.48 14.41 13.14
C ASP A 202 21.72 14.09 14.60
N HIS A 203 23.01 14.05 14.99
CA HIS A 203 23.43 13.85 16.37
C HIS A 203 24.75 14.55 16.61
N ARG A 204 24.89 15.20 17.76
CA ARG A 204 26.12 15.87 18.18
C ARG A 204 26.81 15.12 19.30
N LEU A 205 28.05 14.73 19.08
CA LEU A 205 28.94 14.19 20.13
C LEU A 205 29.79 15.31 20.73
N ASP A 206 29.38 15.81 21.87
CA ASP A 206 30.16 16.83 22.60
C ASP A 206 31.13 16.16 23.60
N PHE A 207 32.42 16.28 23.36
CA PHE A 207 33.47 15.69 24.20
C PHE A 207 33.88 16.59 25.38
N GLY A 208 33.44 17.87 25.38
CA GLY A 208 33.94 18.83 26.37
C GLY A 208 35.46 19.06 26.24
N GLU A 209 36.19 19.05 27.36
CA GLU A 209 37.67 19.08 27.34
C GLU A 209 38.20 17.78 26.72
N LEU A 210 38.91 17.90 25.60
CA LEU A 210 39.44 16.76 24.87
C LEU A 210 40.59 16.07 25.64
N LYS A 211 40.49 14.74 25.75
CA LYS A 211 41.55 13.89 26.34
C LYS A 211 41.85 12.73 25.41
N LYS A 212 43.15 12.40 25.25
CA LYS A 212 43.56 11.22 24.49
C LYS A 212 42.86 9.97 24.99
N GLY A 213 42.29 9.18 24.09
CA GLY A 213 41.57 7.94 24.41
C GLY A 213 40.17 8.15 24.90
N GLN A 214 39.69 9.39 25.05
CA GLN A 214 38.31 9.66 25.36
C GLN A 214 37.42 9.15 24.24
N ALA A 215 36.39 8.39 24.58
CA ALA A 215 35.49 7.77 23.63
C ALA A 215 34.03 8.17 23.88
N LYS A 216 33.28 8.40 22.82
CA LYS A 216 31.81 8.54 22.83
C LYS A 216 31.20 7.81 21.64
N GLY A 217 30.08 7.19 21.89
CA GLY A 217 29.37 6.39 20.91
C GLY A 217 27.96 6.85 20.72
N LEU A 218 27.36 6.41 19.61
CA LEU A 218 25.96 6.52 19.27
C LEU A 218 25.55 5.27 18.47
N ASP A 219 24.26 5.01 18.41
CA ASP A 219 23.69 3.96 17.58
C ASP A 219 23.27 4.53 16.21
N LEU A 220 23.76 3.90 15.15
CA LEU A 220 23.22 4.01 13.81
C LEU A 220 22.26 2.85 13.59
N GLN A 221 20.99 3.15 13.40
CA GLN A 221 19.98 2.14 13.11
C GLN A 221 19.55 2.27 11.64
N LEU A 222 19.48 1.14 10.94
CA LEU A 222 19.22 1.06 9.50
C LEU A 222 18.07 0.09 9.26
N ARG A 223 17.02 0.52 8.59
CA ARG A 223 15.96 -0.37 8.12
C ARG A 223 15.79 -0.29 6.62
N SER A 224 15.58 -1.44 5.98
CA SER A 224 15.40 -1.55 4.54
C SER A 224 14.56 -2.76 4.17
N ASN A 225 13.77 -2.63 3.11
CA ASN A 225 13.07 -3.74 2.48
C ASN A 225 13.84 -4.35 1.28
N ALA A 226 15.08 -3.90 1.07
CA ALA A 226 16.03 -4.39 0.06
C ALA A 226 17.43 -4.52 0.68
N GLY A 227 18.44 -4.78 -0.13
CA GLY A 227 19.82 -4.52 0.29
C GLY A 227 20.05 -3.02 0.48
N TYR A 228 21.11 -2.67 1.18
CA TYR A 228 21.52 -1.28 1.33
C TYR A 228 23.03 -1.15 1.44
N HIS A 229 23.53 0.03 1.14
CA HIS A 229 24.87 0.45 1.50
C HIS A 229 24.85 1.82 2.16
N VAL A 230 25.81 2.04 3.06
CA VAL A 230 26.02 3.32 3.73
C VAL A 230 27.37 3.85 3.33
N THR A 231 27.39 5.08 2.85
CA THR A 231 28.62 5.83 2.64
C THR A 231 28.80 6.87 3.74
N MET A 232 30.04 7.16 4.05
CA MET A 232 30.41 8.17 5.05
C MET A 232 31.50 9.06 4.49
N GLU A 233 31.38 10.35 4.75
CA GLU A 233 32.42 11.36 4.46
C GLU A 233 32.65 12.24 5.67
N SER A 234 33.89 12.75 5.80
CA SER A 234 34.29 13.71 6.81
C SER A 234 34.62 15.04 6.15
N GLY A 235 34.04 16.11 6.63
CA GLY A 235 34.32 17.46 6.15
C GLY A 235 35.81 17.86 6.29
N ASN A 236 36.49 17.30 7.28
CA ASN A 236 37.91 17.59 7.55
C ASN A 236 38.85 16.44 7.18
N GLY A 237 38.37 15.31 6.64
CA GLY A 237 39.18 14.16 6.28
C GLY A 237 39.62 13.33 7.47
N GLY A 238 38.77 13.16 8.49
CA GLY A 238 38.99 12.31 9.66
C GLY A 238 39.86 12.97 10.76
N VAL A 239 39.82 14.30 10.86
CA VAL A 239 40.46 15.05 11.94
C VAL A 239 39.54 16.15 12.45
N LEU A 240 39.62 16.43 13.75
CA LEU A 240 39.00 17.64 14.32
C LEU A 240 39.86 18.83 13.98
N LYS A 241 39.30 19.85 13.34
CA LYS A 241 39.97 21.14 13.07
C LYS A 241 39.50 22.21 14.02
N SER A 242 40.39 23.19 14.28
CA SER A 242 40.05 24.36 15.05
C SER A 242 38.92 25.14 14.35
N ALA A 243 37.98 25.62 15.14
CA ALA A 243 36.98 26.58 14.68
C ALA A 243 37.57 27.98 14.36
N ASP A 244 38.76 28.28 14.92
CA ASP A 244 39.52 29.46 14.55
C ASP A 244 40.31 29.20 13.25
N PRO A 245 40.00 29.90 12.13
CA PRO A 245 40.67 29.71 10.85
C PRO A 245 42.15 30.06 10.85
N LEU A 246 42.62 30.82 11.83
CA LEU A 246 44.04 31.16 11.99
C LEU A 246 44.83 30.06 12.70
N ASN A 247 44.16 29.11 13.32
CA ASN A 247 44.80 27.98 13.99
C ASN A 247 44.83 26.75 13.09
N PRO A 248 45.96 26.37 12.51
CA PRO A 248 46.06 25.22 11.60
C PRO A 248 46.10 23.87 12.33
N ALA A 249 46.03 23.85 13.66
CA ALA A 249 46.12 22.60 14.42
C ALA A 249 44.94 21.68 14.12
N ALA A 250 45.23 20.39 14.08
CA ALA A 250 44.25 19.33 13.90
C ALA A 250 44.50 18.23 14.95
N ILE A 251 43.42 17.68 15.46
CA ILE A 251 43.45 16.60 16.44
C ILE A 251 42.88 15.34 15.75
N SER A 252 43.71 14.28 15.76
CA SER A 252 43.24 13.01 15.17
C SER A 252 42.15 12.36 16.02
N TYR A 253 41.28 11.63 15.38
CA TYR A 253 40.35 10.71 16.03
C TYR A 253 40.23 9.42 15.21
N THR A 254 39.77 8.36 15.83
CA THR A 254 39.42 7.10 15.17
C THR A 254 37.93 6.90 15.25
N LEU A 255 37.27 6.61 14.12
CA LEU A 255 35.91 6.13 14.09
C LEU A 255 35.92 4.62 13.99
N GLN A 256 35.11 3.97 14.79
CA GLN A 256 34.81 2.53 14.68
C GLN A 256 33.33 2.31 14.40
N ILE A 257 33.06 1.29 13.62
CA ILE A 257 31.69 0.77 13.40
C ILE A 257 31.72 -0.69 13.84
N ASN A 258 30.92 -1.03 14.84
CA ASN A 258 30.86 -2.38 15.44
C ASN A 258 32.27 -2.86 15.87
N GLY A 259 33.11 -1.97 16.42
CA GLY A 259 34.48 -2.26 16.85
C GLY A 259 35.52 -2.27 15.74
N ALA A 260 35.14 -2.19 14.45
CA ALA A 260 36.08 -2.12 13.33
C ALA A 260 36.42 -0.66 12.98
N ALA A 261 37.70 -0.33 12.88
CA ALA A 261 38.14 1.01 12.50
C ALA A 261 37.75 1.33 11.04
N VAL A 262 37.23 2.53 10.81
CA VAL A 262 36.86 3.05 9.51
C VAL A 262 37.81 4.15 9.08
N THR A 263 38.30 4.06 7.84
CA THR A 263 39.08 5.15 7.25
C THR A 263 38.11 6.22 6.75
N LEU A 264 38.32 7.46 7.21
CA LEU A 264 37.52 8.61 6.81
C LEU A 264 38.26 9.43 5.75
N GLY A 265 37.53 9.81 4.71
CA GLY A 265 38.02 10.72 3.67
C GLY A 265 37.06 11.89 3.46
N ARG A 266 37.44 12.83 2.61
CA ARG A 266 36.58 13.97 2.17
C ARG A 266 35.63 13.57 1.04
N SER A 267 35.75 12.37 0.50
CA SER A 267 34.80 11.77 -0.45
C SER A 267 34.13 10.58 0.22
N GLY A 268 32.87 10.39 -0.05
CA GLY A 268 32.07 9.31 0.54
C GLY A 268 32.69 7.94 0.26
N GLN A 269 32.92 7.18 1.32
CA GLN A 269 33.41 5.79 1.25
C GLN A 269 32.34 4.86 1.79
N THR A 270 32.14 3.72 1.14
CA THR A 270 31.21 2.70 1.64
C THR A 270 31.78 2.11 2.93
N VAL A 271 31.08 2.31 4.04
CA VAL A 271 31.45 1.86 5.38
C VAL A 271 30.65 0.66 5.86
N LEU A 272 29.42 0.51 5.33
CA LEU A 272 28.54 -0.63 5.59
C LEU A 272 27.87 -1.05 4.29
N SER A 273 27.67 -2.34 4.12
CA SER A 273 26.89 -2.90 3.02
C SER A 273 26.14 -4.13 3.50
N ARG A 274 24.88 -4.25 3.11
CA ARG A 274 24.04 -5.41 3.35
C ARG A 274 23.45 -5.85 2.03
N GLY A 275 23.69 -7.10 1.65
CA GLY A 275 23.08 -7.70 0.46
C GLY A 275 21.54 -7.78 0.57
N ARG A 276 20.88 -8.23 -0.47
CA ARG A 276 19.40 -8.33 -0.59
C ARG A 276 18.75 -9.13 0.55
N ARG A 277 18.57 -8.50 1.68
CA ARG A 277 17.95 -9.08 2.87
C ARG A 277 17.14 -8.01 3.59
N LEU A 278 15.88 -8.31 3.88
CA LEU A 278 15.00 -7.43 4.64
C LEU A 278 15.55 -7.22 6.06
N THR A 279 15.39 -6.04 6.60
CA THR A 279 15.42 -5.82 8.04
C THR A 279 14.03 -6.05 8.62
N ASP A 280 13.92 -6.19 9.93
CA ASP A 280 12.64 -6.05 10.61
C ASP A 280 12.25 -4.55 10.77
N LEU A 281 11.12 -4.29 11.43
CA LEU A 281 10.64 -2.92 11.67
C LEU A 281 11.56 -2.09 12.55
N ASN A 282 12.39 -2.73 13.41
CA ASN A 282 13.34 -2.05 14.27
C ASN A 282 14.67 -1.76 13.55
N GLY A 283 14.93 -2.46 12.45
CA GLY A 283 16.14 -2.31 11.66
C GLY A 283 17.37 -2.99 12.29
N ASP A 284 18.49 -2.83 11.61
CA ASP A 284 19.80 -3.28 12.08
C ASP A 284 20.45 -2.18 12.90
N ARG A 285 21.02 -2.54 14.04
CA ARG A 285 21.76 -1.62 14.90
C ARG A 285 23.26 -1.77 14.65
N HIS A 286 23.93 -0.64 14.50
CA HIS A 286 25.39 -0.53 14.37
C HIS A 286 25.91 0.49 15.39
N GLU A 287 26.84 0.07 16.22
CA GLU A 287 27.53 0.98 17.15
C GLU A 287 28.54 1.83 16.37
N LEU A 288 28.43 3.15 16.49
CA LEU A 288 29.42 4.11 16.05
C LEU A 288 30.18 4.61 17.27
N LEU A 289 31.51 4.45 17.31
CA LEU A 289 32.38 4.88 18.41
C LEU A 289 33.45 5.82 17.89
N VAL A 290 33.51 7.04 18.42
CA VAL A 290 34.55 8.03 18.13
C VAL A 290 35.53 8.05 19.30
N ILE A 291 36.83 7.86 19.00
CA ILE A 291 37.89 7.82 19.99
C ILE A 291 38.91 8.93 19.67
N ILE A 292 39.13 9.85 20.61
CA ILE A 292 40.06 10.97 20.45
C ILE A 292 41.51 10.44 20.46
N GLY A 293 42.25 10.81 19.43
CA GLY A 293 43.66 10.43 19.27
C GLY A 293 44.61 11.33 20.04
N GLN A 294 45.78 11.56 19.46
CA GLN A 294 46.81 12.44 20.06
C GLN A 294 46.41 13.90 19.93
N ILE A 295 46.42 14.65 21.02
CA ILE A 295 46.11 16.07 21.05
C ILE A 295 47.39 16.91 20.73
N GLY A 296 48.58 16.39 21.12
CA GLY A 296 49.83 17.07 20.88
C GLY A 296 49.89 18.47 21.51
N ASN A 297 50.42 19.43 20.75
CA ASN A 297 50.51 20.83 21.15
C ASN A 297 49.38 21.68 20.59
N ALA A 298 48.20 21.10 20.38
CA ALA A 298 47.05 21.84 19.89
C ALA A 298 46.66 22.97 20.87
N PRO A 299 46.57 24.24 20.42
CA PRO A 299 46.16 25.34 21.28
C PRO A 299 44.76 25.14 21.86
N ALA A 300 44.51 25.79 22.99
CA ALA A 300 43.14 25.80 23.54
C ALA A 300 42.15 26.43 22.54
N GLY A 301 40.99 25.82 22.40
CA GLY A 301 39.93 26.27 21.48
C GLY A 301 38.91 25.17 21.18
N ALA A 302 37.92 25.52 20.38
CA ALA A 302 36.94 24.57 19.88
C ALA A 302 37.50 23.84 18.65
N TYR A 303 37.35 22.52 18.62
CA TYR A 303 37.76 21.64 17.52
C TYR A 303 36.56 20.81 17.08
N GLU A 304 36.29 20.75 15.78
CA GLU A 304 35.11 20.07 15.24
C GLU A 304 35.41 19.34 13.93
N ASP A 305 34.59 18.37 13.62
CA ASP A 305 34.45 17.75 12.31
C ASP A 305 32.96 17.42 12.07
N ASN A 306 32.57 17.44 10.81
CA ASN A 306 31.24 17.05 10.39
C ASN A 306 31.32 15.74 9.60
N LEU A 307 30.62 14.72 10.09
CA LEU A 307 30.45 13.46 9.39
C LEU A 307 29.09 13.40 8.71
N THR A 308 29.08 13.13 7.42
CA THR A 308 27.87 12.93 6.64
C THR A 308 27.72 11.46 6.31
N LEU A 309 26.58 10.87 6.71
CA LEU A 309 26.18 9.52 6.36
C LEU A 309 25.09 9.55 5.31
N THR A 310 25.23 8.71 4.30
CA THR A 310 24.19 8.53 3.28
C THR A 310 23.85 7.05 3.16
N VAL A 311 22.57 6.71 3.34
CA VAL A 311 22.06 5.36 3.11
C VAL A 311 21.33 5.30 1.78
N VAL A 312 21.61 4.26 1.01
CA VAL A 312 20.97 4.01 -0.30
C VAL A 312 20.51 2.57 -0.32
N SER A 313 19.26 2.36 -0.73
CA SER A 313 18.73 1.01 -0.98
C SER A 313 19.30 0.46 -2.29
N ASP A 314 19.65 -0.82 -2.29
CA ASP A 314 20.01 -1.54 -3.50
C ASP A 314 18.74 -1.92 -4.28
N ASN A 315 18.79 -1.90 -5.61
CA ASN A 315 17.69 -2.29 -6.51
C ASN A 315 17.60 -3.81 -6.69
#